data_24b49ecf1dd788a9aee4aa1ee55e9fa1
#
_entry.id   24b49ecf1dd788a9aee4aa1ee55e9fa1
#
_cell.length_a   1.000
_cell.length_b   1.000
_cell.length_c   1.000
_cell.angle_alpha   90.00
_cell.angle_beta   90.00
_cell.angle_gamma   90.00
#
_symmetry.space_group_name_H-M   'P 1'
#
loop_
_entity.id
_entity.type
_entity.pdbx_description
1 polymer ?
#
loop_
_entity_poly.entity_id
_entity_poly.type
_entity_poly.pdbx_seq_one_letter_code
_entity_poly.pdbx_strand_id
1 'polypeptide(L)'
;MKIGIIGTGTIASAIVTGFCIKKTGHEFYLSPRGAATSAALAAKFPEAQVCTSNQDVLDQAEWIFITVQKNAFEALKELKFSPHHKVINMATEMQLPFLKEITGETAVFAHAVPLPMMVRGFGPLLVYPKVPEVGALFAPVADTVYLTNMDDTRTLQMLTCIMSPYYMMLSEVIAFTDAQGVDHDTAVAFMHSLFSALSRRGAETPDCDFVELAHDMTPGGYNEQAMKELMANGAIEAWGKVLNMLKARLEASGK
;
A
#
# COMPACT_ATOMS: atom_id res chain seq x y z
N MET A 1 -19.72 0.47 9.20
CA MET A 1 -20.02 1.16 7.92
C MET A 1 -20.21 0.10 6.85
N LYS A 2 -21.00 0.41 5.83
CA LYS A 2 -21.24 -0.48 4.68
C LYS A 2 -20.29 -0.11 3.55
N ILE A 3 -19.46 -1.05 3.13
CA ILE A 3 -18.41 -0.88 2.13
C ILE A 3 -18.65 -1.83 0.96
N GLY A 4 -18.89 -1.28 -0.21
CA GLY A 4 -19.05 -2.00 -1.46
C GLY A 4 -17.71 -2.13 -2.19
N ILE A 5 -17.40 -3.31 -2.71
CA ILE A 5 -16.17 -3.55 -3.45
C ILE A 5 -16.50 -4.04 -4.85
N ILE A 6 -16.19 -3.22 -5.84
CA ILE A 6 -16.34 -3.54 -7.26
C ILE A 6 -15.01 -4.06 -7.80
N GLY A 7 -14.97 -5.37 -8.06
CA GLY A 7 -13.77 -6.11 -8.43
C GLY A 7 -13.10 -6.79 -7.22
N THR A 8 -13.11 -8.12 -7.18
CA THR A 8 -12.59 -8.92 -6.06
C THR A 8 -11.30 -9.64 -6.43
N GLY A 9 -10.23 -8.84 -6.62
CA GLY A 9 -8.86 -9.31 -6.88
C GLY A 9 -8.01 -9.36 -5.60
N THR A 10 -6.69 -9.44 -5.77
CA THR A 10 -5.70 -9.50 -4.69
C THR A 10 -5.81 -8.31 -3.73
N ILE A 11 -5.95 -7.10 -4.26
CA ILE A 11 -6.06 -5.87 -3.45
C ILE A 11 -7.36 -5.85 -2.64
N ALA A 12 -8.49 -6.18 -3.26
CA ALA A 12 -9.77 -6.30 -2.55
C ALA A 12 -9.70 -7.32 -1.41
N SER A 13 -9.09 -8.48 -1.67
CA SER A 13 -8.89 -9.52 -0.66
C SER A 13 -8.02 -9.02 0.50
N ALA A 14 -6.94 -8.29 0.20
CA ALA A 14 -6.06 -7.75 1.24
C ALA A 14 -6.80 -6.72 2.12
N ILE A 15 -7.59 -5.82 1.51
CA ILE A 15 -8.36 -4.80 2.20
C ILE A 15 -9.40 -5.45 3.15
N VAL A 16 -10.27 -6.31 2.61
CA VAL A 16 -11.31 -6.98 3.41
C VAL A 16 -10.70 -7.77 4.55
N THR A 17 -9.64 -8.55 4.26
CA THR A 17 -8.95 -9.35 5.28
C THR A 17 -8.35 -8.45 6.36
N GLY A 18 -7.67 -7.36 6.00
CA GLY A 18 -7.07 -6.41 6.95
C GLY A 18 -8.10 -5.81 7.89
N PHE A 19 -9.20 -5.29 7.35
CA PHE A 19 -10.29 -4.72 8.16
C PHE A 19 -10.94 -5.76 9.08
N CYS A 20 -11.19 -6.98 8.59
CA CYS A 20 -11.79 -8.04 9.40
C CYS A 20 -10.85 -8.51 10.52
N ILE A 21 -9.54 -8.68 10.25
CA ILE A 21 -8.54 -9.03 11.27
C ILE A 21 -8.47 -7.95 12.36
N LYS A 22 -8.59 -6.68 12.00
CA LYS A 22 -8.61 -5.56 12.96
C LYS A 22 -9.96 -5.36 13.64
N LYS A 23 -10.96 -6.19 13.32
CA LYS A 23 -12.30 -6.16 13.95
C LYS A 23 -12.95 -4.78 13.91
N THR A 24 -12.89 -4.13 12.75
CA THR A 24 -13.38 -2.74 12.59
C THR A 24 -14.90 -2.62 12.61
N GLY A 25 -15.63 -3.73 12.53
CA GLY A 25 -17.10 -3.76 12.50
C GLY A 25 -17.71 -3.21 11.22
N HIS A 26 -16.94 -3.21 10.10
CA HIS A 26 -17.47 -2.85 8.78
C HIS A 26 -18.13 -4.05 8.13
N GLU A 27 -19.17 -3.80 7.33
CA GLU A 27 -19.84 -4.79 6.49
C GLU A 27 -19.37 -4.63 5.04
N PHE A 28 -19.03 -5.74 4.39
CA PHE A 28 -18.49 -5.74 3.02
C PHE A 28 -19.46 -6.38 2.04
N TYR A 29 -19.80 -5.64 0.99
CA TYR A 29 -20.64 -6.03 -0.12
C TYR A 29 -19.77 -6.27 -1.34
N LEU A 30 -19.60 -7.52 -1.76
CA LEU A 30 -18.59 -7.92 -2.73
C LEU A 30 -19.19 -8.15 -4.10
N SER A 31 -18.53 -7.63 -5.13
CA SER A 31 -18.83 -7.93 -6.53
C SER A 31 -18.83 -9.44 -6.78
N PRO A 32 -19.80 -9.99 -7.56
CA PRO A 32 -19.81 -11.39 -7.95
C PRO A 32 -18.71 -11.74 -8.96
N ARG A 33 -18.10 -10.76 -9.62
CA ARG A 33 -16.92 -10.98 -10.48
C ARG A 33 -15.70 -11.31 -9.62
N GLY A 34 -14.90 -12.30 -10.07
CA GLY A 34 -13.85 -12.86 -9.22
C GLY A 34 -14.45 -13.87 -8.21
N ALA A 35 -15.42 -14.66 -8.67
CA ALA A 35 -16.28 -15.54 -7.86
C ALA A 35 -15.53 -16.38 -6.82
N ALA A 36 -14.35 -16.91 -7.17
CA ALA A 36 -13.54 -17.70 -6.22
C ALA A 36 -13.07 -16.85 -5.03
N THR A 37 -12.60 -15.63 -5.26
CA THR A 37 -12.11 -14.73 -4.21
C THR A 37 -13.25 -14.20 -3.35
N SER A 38 -14.35 -13.74 -3.97
CA SER A 38 -15.51 -13.24 -3.22
C SER A 38 -16.17 -14.32 -2.38
N ALA A 39 -16.32 -15.55 -2.91
CA ALA A 39 -16.83 -16.68 -2.15
C ALA A 39 -15.90 -17.08 -0.98
N ALA A 40 -14.59 -17.09 -1.20
CA ALA A 40 -13.61 -17.39 -0.15
C ALA A 40 -13.64 -16.34 0.98
N LEU A 41 -13.78 -15.05 0.65
CA LEU A 41 -13.91 -13.99 1.65
C LEU A 41 -15.20 -14.12 2.46
N ALA A 42 -16.34 -14.35 1.78
CA ALA A 42 -17.63 -14.52 2.45
C ALA A 42 -17.68 -15.81 3.33
N ALA A 43 -16.99 -16.86 2.90
CA ALA A 43 -16.88 -18.07 3.73
C ALA A 43 -15.99 -17.88 4.97
N LYS A 44 -15.01 -16.96 4.89
CA LYS A 44 -14.04 -16.72 5.96
C LYS A 44 -14.49 -15.67 6.96
N PHE A 45 -15.21 -14.65 6.50
CA PHE A 45 -15.57 -13.48 7.29
C PHE A 45 -17.09 -13.26 7.26
N PRO A 46 -17.79 -13.37 8.40
CA PRO A 46 -19.23 -13.16 8.47
C PRO A 46 -19.65 -11.72 8.11
N GLU A 47 -18.72 -10.78 8.15
CA GLU A 47 -18.93 -9.38 7.76
C GLU A 47 -18.95 -9.20 6.23
N ALA A 48 -18.57 -10.21 5.45
CA ALA A 48 -18.49 -10.14 3.99
C ALA A 48 -19.60 -10.97 3.32
N GLN A 49 -20.30 -10.36 2.37
CA GLN A 49 -21.31 -11.05 1.58
C GLN A 49 -21.14 -10.78 0.09
N VAL A 50 -21.47 -11.76 -0.74
CA VAL A 50 -21.41 -11.63 -2.21
C VAL A 50 -22.75 -11.12 -2.72
N CYS A 51 -22.71 -10.02 -3.44
CA CYS A 51 -23.89 -9.43 -4.11
C CYS A 51 -24.23 -10.17 -5.41
N THR A 52 -25.43 -9.94 -5.91
CA THR A 52 -25.93 -10.55 -7.16
C THR A 52 -25.38 -9.84 -8.41
N SER A 53 -25.02 -8.57 -8.29
CA SER A 53 -24.46 -7.73 -9.37
C SER A 53 -23.61 -6.60 -8.81
N ASN A 54 -22.87 -5.88 -9.68
CA ASN A 54 -22.16 -4.67 -9.27
C ASN A 54 -23.13 -3.52 -8.92
N GLN A 55 -24.31 -3.48 -9.51
CA GLN A 55 -25.34 -2.51 -9.11
C GLN A 55 -25.85 -2.79 -7.71
N ASP A 56 -26.09 -4.06 -7.38
CA ASP A 56 -26.48 -4.47 -6.02
C ASP A 56 -25.42 -4.07 -4.97
N VAL A 57 -24.11 -4.12 -5.33
CA VAL A 57 -23.04 -3.58 -4.46
C VAL A 57 -23.25 -2.09 -4.18
N LEU A 58 -23.54 -1.28 -5.20
CA LEU A 58 -23.81 0.15 -5.07
C LEU A 58 -25.07 0.41 -4.21
N ASP A 59 -26.12 -0.36 -4.42
CA ASP A 59 -27.41 -0.16 -3.75
C ASP A 59 -27.34 -0.51 -2.25
N GLN A 60 -26.37 -1.34 -1.84
CA GLN A 60 -26.20 -1.80 -0.46
C GLN A 60 -25.21 -0.95 0.36
N ALA A 61 -24.29 -0.21 -0.28
CA ALA A 61 -23.16 0.42 0.40
C ALA A 61 -23.08 1.93 0.18
N GLU A 62 -22.48 2.62 1.15
CA GLU A 62 -22.15 4.06 1.07
C GLU A 62 -20.75 4.28 0.53
N TRP A 63 -19.77 3.54 1.05
CA TRP A 63 -18.39 3.58 0.58
C TRP A 63 -18.19 2.59 -0.54
N ILE A 64 -17.71 3.05 -1.68
CA ILE A 64 -17.52 2.22 -2.88
C ILE A 64 -16.04 2.19 -3.26
N PHE A 65 -15.44 1.01 -3.17
CA PHE A 65 -14.06 0.78 -3.60
C PHE A 65 -14.04 0.16 -4.99
N ILE A 66 -13.38 0.83 -5.92
CA ILE A 66 -13.20 0.36 -7.30
C ILE A 66 -11.81 -0.25 -7.42
N THR A 67 -11.73 -1.58 -7.52
CA THR A 67 -10.49 -2.37 -7.55
C THR A 67 -10.38 -3.25 -8.79
N VAL A 68 -10.98 -2.82 -9.90
CA VAL A 68 -11.02 -3.56 -11.16
C VAL A 68 -9.75 -3.36 -12.00
N GLN A 69 -9.49 -4.29 -12.90
CA GLN A 69 -8.46 -4.16 -13.94
C GLN A 69 -8.97 -3.33 -15.12
N LYS A 70 -8.06 -2.79 -15.93
CA LYS A 70 -8.34 -1.91 -17.07
C LYS A 70 -9.37 -2.48 -18.06
N ASN A 71 -9.34 -3.77 -18.33
CA ASN A 71 -10.28 -4.44 -19.24
C ASN A 71 -11.74 -4.46 -18.75
N ALA A 72 -11.98 -4.04 -17.50
CA ALA A 72 -13.32 -3.96 -16.92
C ALA A 72 -13.82 -2.50 -16.78
N PHE A 73 -13.06 -1.49 -17.20
CA PHE A 73 -13.44 -0.08 -17.01
C PHE A 73 -14.72 0.28 -17.75
N GLU A 74 -14.86 -0.14 -19.00
CA GLU A 74 -16.06 0.17 -19.80
C GLU A 74 -17.36 -0.37 -19.17
N ALA A 75 -17.29 -1.53 -18.51
CA ALA A 75 -18.45 -2.09 -17.83
C ALA A 75 -18.93 -1.27 -16.62
N LEU A 76 -18.09 -0.35 -16.10
CA LEU A 76 -18.49 0.55 -15.02
C LEU A 76 -19.44 1.66 -15.48
N LYS A 77 -19.47 1.98 -16.79
CA LYS A 77 -20.36 2.99 -17.37
C LYS A 77 -21.85 2.60 -17.28
N GLU A 78 -22.13 1.32 -17.13
CA GLU A 78 -23.50 0.80 -16.98
C GLU A 78 -24.03 0.96 -15.55
N LEU A 79 -23.18 1.31 -14.59
CA LEU A 79 -23.52 1.43 -13.18
C LEU A 79 -24.09 2.81 -12.86
N LYS A 80 -25.10 2.83 -12.00
CA LYS A 80 -25.74 4.07 -11.55
C LYS A 80 -25.21 4.44 -10.16
N PHE A 81 -24.22 5.32 -10.16
CA PHE A 81 -23.72 5.91 -8.93
C PHE A 81 -24.71 6.95 -8.39
N SER A 82 -24.72 7.15 -7.08
CA SER A 82 -25.56 8.12 -6.40
C SER A 82 -24.70 9.25 -5.79
N PRO A 83 -25.23 10.47 -5.68
CA PRO A 83 -24.53 11.58 -5.03
C PRO A 83 -24.10 11.33 -3.59
N HIS A 84 -24.71 10.39 -2.87
CA HIS A 84 -24.32 10.05 -1.50
C HIS A 84 -23.18 9.02 -1.44
N HIS A 85 -22.81 8.39 -2.56
CA HIS A 85 -21.68 7.45 -2.56
C HIS A 85 -20.37 8.17 -2.29
N LYS A 86 -19.51 7.51 -1.51
CA LYS A 86 -18.12 7.89 -1.24
C LYS A 86 -17.21 6.96 -2.03
N VAL A 87 -16.72 7.43 -3.16
CA VAL A 87 -16.01 6.59 -4.12
C VAL A 87 -14.50 6.69 -3.92
N ILE A 88 -13.86 5.54 -3.70
CA ILE A 88 -12.42 5.41 -3.66
C ILE A 88 -11.96 4.54 -4.84
N ASN A 89 -11.28 5.17 -5.80
CA ASN A 89 -10.64 4.45 -6.88
C ASN A 89 -9.31 3.85 -6.43
N MET A 90 -9.15 2.56 -6.59
CA MET A 90 -7.89 1.83 -6.32
C MET A 90 -7.37 1.13 -7.59
N ALA A 91 -7.99 1.38 -8.73
CA ALA A 91 -7.52 0.94 -10.04
C ALA A 91 -6.48 1.94 -10.55
N THR A 92 -5.20 1.62 -10.44
CA THR A 92 -4.08 2.54 -10.68
C THR A 92 -3.99 3.08 -12.10
N GLU A 93 -4.52 2.34 -13.08
CA GLU A 93 -4.56 2.76 -14.49
C GLU A 93 -5.78 3.63 -14.82
N MET A 94 -6.75 3.77 -13.90
CA MET A 94 -7.96 4.56 -14.13
C MET A 94 -7.68 6.05 -13.89
N GLN A 95 -7.82 6.82 -14.97
CA GLN A 95 -7.62 8.27 -14.93
C GLN A 95 -8.79 8.97 -14.24
N LEU A 96 -8.50 10.05 -13.52
CA LEU A 96 -9.52 10.83 -12.80
C LEU A 96 -10.65 11.37 -13.69
N PRO A 97 -10.40 11.86 -14.93
CA PRO A 97 -11.48 12.30 -15.80
C PRO A 97 -12.47 11.17 -16.14
N PHE A 98 -11.97 9.97 -16.46
CA PHE A 98 -12.82 8.82 -16.73
C PHE A 98 -13.63 8.41 -15.48
N LEU A 99 -12.99 8.42 -14.32
CA LEU A 99 -13.69 8.10 -13.08
C LEU A 99 -14.82 9.10 -12.80
N LYS A 100 -14.58 10.41 -12.98
CA LYS A 100 -15.62 11.44 -12.86
C LYS A 100 -16.76 11.27 -13.87
N GLU A 101 -16.43 10.87 -15.10
CA GLU A 101 -17.44 10.58 -16.13
C GLU A 101 -18.41 9.49 -15.67
N ILE A 102 -17.91 8.41 -15.08
CA ILE A 102 -18.74 7.25 -14.68
C ILE A 102 -19.45 7.44 -13.33
N THR A 103 -18.86 8.18 -12.41
CA THR A 103 -19.44 8.35 -11.05
C THR A 103 -20.33 9.60 -10.93
N GLY A 104 -20.15 10.59 -11.81
CA GLY A 104 -20.79 11.88 -11.67
C GLY A 104 -20.40 12.60 -10.38
N GLU A 105 -21.33 13.36 -9.81
CA GLU A 105 -21.16 14.04 -8.52
C GLU A 105 -21.38 13.05 -7.38
N THR A 106 -20.34 12.82 -6.59
CA THR A 106 -20.36 11.93 -5.41
C THR A 106 -19.91 12.67 -4.15
N ALA A 107 -20.35 12.23 -2.97
CA ALA A 107 -20.07 12.89 -1.69
C ALA A 107 -18.57 12.92 -1.35
N VAL A 108 -17.85 11.86 -1.69
CA VAL A 108 -16.39 11.75 -1.58
C VAL A 108 -15.84 11.14 -2.85
N PHE A 109 -14.69 11.66 -3.27
CA PHE A 109 -13.98 11.20 -4.43
C PHE A 109 -12.48 11.19 -4.15
N ALA A 110 -11.88 10.00 -4.13
CA ALA A 110 -10.46 9.83 -3.90
C ALA A 110 -9.85 8.72 -4.76
N HIS A 111 -8.58 8.87 -5.08
CA HIS A 111 -7.73 7.79 -5.55
C HIS A 111 -6.89 7.29 -4.39
N ALA A 112 -6.83 5.99 -4.19
CA ALA A 112 -6.02 5.39 -3.15
C ALA A 112 -5.22 4.21 -3.70
N VAL A 113 -3.98 4.07 -3.25
CA VAL A 113 -3.07 2.99 -3.67
C VAL A 113 -2.65 2.19 -2.43
N PRO A 114 -3.39 1.15 -2.10
CA PRO A 114 -3.01 0.22 -1.04
C PRO A 114 -1.92 -0.74 -1.51
N LEU A 115 -1.13 -1.24 -0.56
CA LEU A 115 -0.19 -2.32 -0.81
C LEU A 115 -0.75 -3.68 -0.32
N PRO A 116 -0.34 -4.80 -0.91
CA PRO A 116 -0.81 -6.14 -0.50
C PRO A 116 -0.56 -6.48 0.98
N MET A 117 0.43 -5.84 1.62
CA MET A 117 0.71 -6.03 3.05
C MET A 117 -0.44 -5.58 3.97
N MET A 118 -1.39 -4.79 3.45
CA MET A 118 -2.62 -4.42 4.17
C MET A 118 -3.42 -5.65 4.64
N VAL A 119 -3.23 -6.82 4.03
CA VAL A 119 -3.77 -8.11 4.51
C VAL A 119 -3.41 -8.39 5.98
N ARG A 120 -2.35 -7.81 6.50
CA ARG A 120 -1.90 -7.90 7.90
C ARG A 120 -2.44 -6.76 8.77
N GLY A 121 -3.19 -5.82 8.19
CA GLY A 121 -3.73 -4.65 8.89
C GLY A 121 -2.66 -3.60 9.21
N PHE A 122 -1.70 -3.39 8.31
CA PHE A 122 -0.71 -2.31 8.36
C PHE A 122 -0.14 -2.05 6.96
N GLY A 123 0.61 -0.96 6.83
CA GLY A 123 1.34 -0.55 5.63
C GLY A 123 0.90 0.79 5.09
N PRO A 124 1.63 1.39 4.16
CA PRO A 124 1.29 2.68 3.61
C PRO A 124 0.09 2.61 2.66
N LEU A 125 -0.73 3.66 2.70
CA LEU A 125 -1.81 3.93 1.77
C LEU A 125 -1.59 5.32 1.16
N LEU A 126 -1.29 5.40 -0.13
CA LEU A 126 -1.23 6.69 -0.82
C LEU A 126 -2.66 7.15 -1.13
N VAL A 127 -2.96 8.42 -0.87
CA VAL A 127 -4.31 8.99 -1.11
C VAL A 127 -4.20 10.35 -1.79
N TYR A 128 -4.97 10.54 -2.87
CA TYR A 128 -5.13 11.80 -3.60
C TYR A 128 -6.60 12.01 -4.04
N PRO A 129 -7.15 13.22 -3.93
CA PRO A 129 -6.64 14.34 -3.15
C PRO A 129 -6.66 14.06 -1.64
N LYS A 130 -6.18 15.00 -0.83
CA LYS A 130 -6.26 14.88 0.64
C LYS A 130 -7.73 14.91 1.08
N VAL A 131 -8.25 13.75 1.45
CA VAL A 131 -9.60 13.54 1.99
C VAL A 131 -9.46 12.93 3.39
N PRO A 132 -9.62 13.72 4.47
CA PRO A 132 -9.43 13.23 5.84
C PRO A 132 -10.32 12.05 6.21
N GLU A 133 -11.53 11.97 5.68
CA GLU A 133 -12.45 10.85 5.91
C GLU A 133 -11.89 9.52 5.40
N VAL A 134 -11.14 9.53 4.29
CA VAL A 134 -10.48 8.34 3.76
C VAL A 134 -9.37 7.89 4.71
N GLY A 135 -8.55 8.82 5.20
CA GLY A 135 -7.54 8.52 6.20
C GLY A 135 -8.14 7.95 7.49
N ALA A 136 -9.22 8.54 7.97
CA ALA A 136 -9.92 8.05 9.16
C ALA A 136 -10.49 6.63 8.97
N LEU A 137 -11.05 6.35 7.77
CA LEU A 137 -11.55 5.02 7.43
C LEU A 137 -10.44 3.97 7.47
N PHE A 138 -9.28 4.27 6.91
CA PHE A 138 -8.16 3.33 6.80
C PHE A 138 -7.22 3.30 7.99
N ALA A 139 -7.31 4.24 8.94
CA ALA A 139 -6.42 4.32 10.11
C ALA A 139 -6.22 3.01 10.89
N PRO A 140 -7.23 2.12 11.03
CA PRO A 140 -7.02 0.83 11.69
C PRO A 140 -6.13 -0.15 10.92
N VAL A 141 -5.94 0.04 9.61
CA VAL A 141 -5.33 -0.95 8.70
C VAL A 141 -4.18 -0.41 7.86
N ALA A 142 -3.96 0.91 7.87
CA ALA A 142 -2.92 1.55 7.06
C ALA A 142 -2.50 2.92 7.60
N ASP A 143 -1.25 3.30 7.30
CA ASP A 143 -0.72 4.64 7.50
C ASP A 143 -0.97 5.46 6.24
N THR A 144 -1.84 6.47 6.32
CA THR A 144 -2.22 7.26 5.15
C THR A 144 -1.18 8.33 4.84
N VAL A 145 -0.68 8.29 3.60
CA VAL A 145 0.21 9.30 3.02
C VAL A 145 -0.58 10.09 1.97
N TYR A 146 -0.84 11.36 2.25
CA TYR A 146 -1.56 12.24 1.32
C TYR A 146 -0.63 12.81 0.28
N LEU A 147 -0.98 12.62 -0.99
CA LEU A 147 -0.26 13.20 -2.11
C LEU A 147 -0.72 14.63 -2.38
N THR A 148 0.21 15.48 -2.77
CA THR A 148 -0.06 16.85 -3.26
C THR A 148 -0.32 16.86 -4.76
N ASN A 149 0.24 15.86 -5.48
CA ASN A 149 0.07 15.70 -6.92
C ASN A 149 -0.23 14.22 -7.23
N MET A 150 -1.20 13.97 -8.09
CA MET A 150 -1.54 12.62 -8.56
C MET A 150 -0.38 11.94 -9.30
N ASP A 151 0.44 12.73 -10.02
CA ASP A 151 1.57 12.21 -10.80
C ASP A 151 2.66 11.59 -9.92
N ASP A 152 2.75 11.99 -8.63
CA ASP A 152 3.69 11.41 -7.67
C ASP A 152 3.39 9.92 -7.38
N THR A 153 2.16 9.48 -7.61
CA THR A 153 1.72 8.11 -7.36
C THR A 153 2.62 7.09 -8.02
N ARG A 154 2.98 7.31 -9.29
CA ARG A 154 3.84 6.37 -10.06
C ARG A 154 5.23 6.26 -9.48
N THR A 155 5.82 7.40 -9.12
CA THR A 155 7.17 7.44 -8.52
C THR A 155 7.17 6.72 -7.18
N LEU A 156 6.18 6.99 -6.31
CA LEU A 156 6.09 6.35 -5.00
C LEU A 156 5.77 4.86 -5.09
N GLN A 157 4.94 4.44 -6.04
CA GLN A 157 4.74 3.01 -6.32
C GLN A 157 6.02 2.32 -6.78
N MET A 158 6.83 2.97 -7.63
CA MET A 158 8.11 2.43 -8.05
C MET A 158 9.06 2.21 -6.87
N LEU A 159 9.01 3.06 -5.84
CA LEU A 159 9.84 2.91 -4.63
C LEU A 159 9.53 1.63 -3.84
N THR A 160 8.40 0.95 -4.09
CA THR A 160 8.16 -0.38 -3.51
C THR A 160 9.18 -1.43 -3.97
N CYS A 161 9.99 -1.14 -4.98
CA CYS A 161 11.11 -1.97 -5.41
C CYS A 161 12.15 -2.22 -4.30
N ILE A 162 12.17 -1.42 -3.23
CA ILE A 162 13.08 -1.61 -2.09
C ILE A 162 12.70 -2.83 -1.23
N MET A 163 11.47 -3.36 -1.33
CA MET A 163 11.02 -4.45 -0.46
C MET A 163 11.86 -5.72 -0.60
N SER A 164 12.12 -6.18 -1.83
CA SER A 164 12.92 -7.39 -2.04
C SER A 164 14.39 -7.22 -1.63
N PRO A 165 15.10 -6.14 -2.03
CA PRO A 165 16.45 -5.86 -1.52
C PRO A 165 16.53 -5.75 0.01
N TYR A 166 15.53 -5.19 0.66
CA TYR A 166 15.46 -5.14 2.12
C TYR A 166 15.48 -6.56 2.74
N TYR A 167 14.64 -7.48 2.25
CA TYR A 167 14.62 -8.84 2.76
C TYR A 167 15.89 -9.62 2.42
N MET A 168 16.50 -9.38 1.24
CA MET A 168 17.79 -9.99 0.90
C MET A 168 18.91 -9.52 1.82
N MET A 169 18.96 -8.22 2.14
CA MET A 169 19.91 -7.69 3.12
C MET A 169 19.68 -8.33 4.50
N LEU A 170 18.44 -8.46 4.96
CA LEU A 170 18.15 -9.15 6.23
C LEU A 170 18.61 -10.61 6.20
N SER A 171 18.39 -11.32 5.09
CA SER A 171 18.85 -12.71 4.92
C SER A 171 20.35 -12.84 5.13
N GLU A 172 21.16 -11.95 4.54
CA GLU A 172 22.62 -11.95 4.71
C GLU A 172 23.03 -11.65 6.16
N VAL A 173 22.40 -10.66 6.80
CA VAL A 173 22.68 -10.30 8.18
C VAL A 173 22.35 -11.45 9.14
N ILE A 174 21.19 -12.11 8.95
CA ILE A 174 20.79 -13.23 9.79
C ILE A 174 21.69 -14.45 9.56
N ALA A 175 22.05 -14.77 8.31
CA ALA A 175 22.99 -15.84 8.02
C ALA A 175 24.36 -15.60 8.68
N PHE A 176 24.83 -14.35 8.72
CA PHE A 176 26.04 -14.00 9.45
C PHE A 176 25.90 -14.26 10.96
N THR A 177 24.78 -13.86 11.59
CA THR A 177 24.57 -14.07 13.04
C THR A 177 24.45 -15.55 13.38
N ASP A 178 23.77 -16.34 12.56
CA ASP A 178 23.66 -17.81 12.70
C ASP A 178 25.05 -18.46 12.67
N ALA A 179 25.93 -18.02 11.76
CA ALA A 179 27.32 -18.50 11.67
C ALA A 179 28.18 -18.11 12.88
N GLN A 180 27.81 -17.07 13.63
CA GLN A 180 28.46 -16.70 14.90
C GLN A 180 27.86 -17.42 16.12
N GLY A 181 26.88 -18.32 15.93
CA GLY A 181 26.21 -19.06 16.98
C GLY A 181 25.17 -18.26 17.78
N VAL A 182 24.70 -17.14 17.26
CA VAL A 182 23.58 -16.41 17.85
C VAL A 182 22.28 -17.15 17.53
N ASP A 183 21.40 -17.25 18.52
CA ASP A 183 20.08 -17.84 18.32
C ASP A 183 19.30 -17.09 17.22
N HIS A 184 18.78 -17.83 16.27
CA HIS A 184 18.10 -17.32 15.07
C HIS A 184 16.94 -16.36 15.40
N ASP A 185 16.03 -16.80 16.28
CA ASP A 185 14.85 -16.02 16.65
C ASP A 185 15.23 -14.74 17.39
N THR A 186 16.27 -14.79 18.21
CA THR A 186 16.85 -13.62 18.90
C THR A 186 17.41 -12.62 17.90
N ALA A 187 18.17 -13.07 16.90
CA ALA A 187 18.73 -12.20 15.86
C ALA A 187 17.61 -11.56 15.02
N VAL A 188 16.61 -12.32 14.61
CA VAL A 188 15.45 -11.82 13.87
C VAL A 188 14.68 -10.77 14.68
N ALA A 189 14.38 -11.05 15.95
CA ALA A 189 13.68 -10.10 16.83
C ALA A 189 14.47 -8.78 17.02
N PHE A 190 15.79 -8.89 17.22
CA PHE A 190 16.66 -7.72 17.34
C PHE A 190 16.65 -6.87 16.07
N MET A 191 16.80 -7.47 14.89
CA MET A 191 16.83 -6.76 13.61
C MET A 191 15.52 -6.04 13.33
N HIS A 192 14.36 -6.70 13.57
CA HIS A 192 13.07 -6.05 13.42
C HIS A 192 12.88 -4.87 14.36
N SER A 193 13.32 -5.01 15.62
CA SER A 193 13.28 -3.92 16.60
C SER A 193 14.16 -2.74 16.16
N LEU A 194 15.38 -3.02 15.69
CA LEU A 194 16.32 -2.02 15.22
C LEU A 194 15.75 -1.22 14.03
N PHE A 195 15.27 -1.91 12.99
CA PHE A 195 14.70 -1.23 11.81
C PHE A 195 13.45 -0.42 12.16
N SER A 196 12.61 -0.92 13.07
CA SER A 196 11.46 -0.16 13.58
C SER A 196 11.90 1.12 14.27
N ALA A 197 12.95 1.07 15.10
CA ALA A 197 13.49 2.24 15.79
C ALA A 197 14.10 3.25 14.81
N LEU A 198 14.88 2.80 13.82
CA LEU A 198 15.47 3.66 12.79
C LEU A 198 14.39 4.37 11.96
N SER A 199 13.37 3.64 11.52
CA SER A 199 12.25 4.20 10.77
C SER A 199 11.49 5.26 11.59
N ARG A 200 11.21 4.97 12.87
CA ARG A 200 10.55 5.92 13.77
C ARG A 200 11.41 7.16 14.01
N ARG A 201 12.71 7.00 14.26
CA ARG A 201 13.62 8.14 14.45
C ARG A 201 13.61 9.07 13.24
N GLY A 202 13.67 8.52 12.01
CA GLY A 202 13.59 9.33 10.80
C GLY A 202 12.26 10.06 10.66
N ALA A 203 11.15 9.42 11.00
CA ALA A 203 9.82 10.01 10.91
C ALA A 203 9.54 11.10 11.97
N GLU A 204 10.17 11.00 13.14
CA GLU A 204 10.02 11.94 14.26
C GLU A 204 11.01 13.12 14.22
N THR A 205 12.01 13.09 13.32
CA THR A 205 12.99 14.16 13.16
C THR A 205 12.44 15.23 12.19
N PRO A 206 12.13 16.44 12.64
CA PRO A 206 11.72 17.54 11.76
C PRO A 206 12.79 17.82 10.69
N ASP A 207 12.34 18.11 9.47
CA ASP A 207 13.21 18.44 8.32
C ASP A 207 14.35 17.41 8.14
N CYS A 208 14.04 16.13 8.30
CA CYS A 208 15.01 15.03 8.42
C CYS A 208 16.03 15.04 7.26
N ASP A 209 17.29 15.36 7.58
CA ASP A 209 18.44 15.09 6.72
C ASP A 209 18.96 13.70 7.01
N PHE A 210 18.69 12.76 6.12
CA PHE A 210 19.16 11.38 6.29
C PHE A 210 20.67 11.23 6.21
N VAL A 211 21.37 12.15 5.55
CA VAL A 211 22.85 12.18 5.54
C VAL A 211 23.37 12.58 6.92
N GLU A 212 22.80 13.61 7.54
CA GLU A 212 23.13 14.01 8.90
C GLU A 212 22.85 12.87 9.89
N LEU A 213 21.67 12.22 9.80
CA LEU A 213 21.36 11.07 10.65
C LEU A 213 22.33 9.89 10.45
N ALA A 214 22.82 9.66 9.25
CA ALA A 214 23.81 8.61 8.99
C ALA A 214 25.18 8.92 9.62
N HIS A 215 25.51 10.19 9.77
CA HIS A 215 26.76 10.64 10.42
C HIS A 215 26.63 10.85 11.93
N ASP A 216 25.43 10.90 12.48
CA ASP A 216 25.17 11.04 13.93
C ASP A 216 25.40 9.71 14.67
N MET A 217 26.63 9.19 14.55
CA MET A 217 27.04 7.90 15.12
C MET A 217 28.36 8.08 15.91
N THR A 218 28.67 7.11 16.77
CA THR A 218 29.92 7.12 17.53
C THR A 218 31.11 7.12 16.59
N PRO A 219 31.99 8.15 16.64
CA PRO A 219 33.18 8.20 15.80
C PRO A 219 34.07 6.96 15.99
N GLY A 220 34.55 6.36 14.90
CA GLY A 220 35.32 5.13 14.88
C GLY A 220 34.54 3.85 15.21
N GLY A 221 33.23 3.95 15.47
CA GLY A 221 32.38 2.82 15.77
C GLY A 221 32.03 1.96 14.53
N TYR A 222 31.42 0.81 14.77
CA TYR A 222 31.05 -0.15 13.68
C TYR A 222 30.12 0.45 12.64
N ASN A 223 29.22 1.36 13.01
CA ASN A 223 28.32 2.02 12.05
C ASN A 223 29.09 2.87 11.05
N GLU A 224 30.05 3.67 11.53
CA GLU A 224 30.89 4.50 10.66
C GLU A 224 31.76 3.64 9.74
N GLN A 225 32.37 2.58 10.29
CA GLN A 225 33.18 1.64 9.52
C GLN A 225 32.37 0.96 8.42
N ALA A 226 31.20 0.41 8.76
CA ALA A 226 30.31 -0.25 7.79
C ALA A 226 29.85 0.72 6.70
N MET A 227 29.48 1.95 7.04
CA MET A 227 29.08 2.97 6.07
C MET A 227 30.22 3.26 5.09
N LYS A 228 31.46 3.47 5.60
CA LYS A 228 32.64 3.75 4.73
C LYS A 228 32.94 2.60 3.78
N GLU A 229 32.88 1.35 4.24
CA GLU A 229 33.09 0.17 3.42
C GLU A 229 32.02 0.01 2.35
N LEU A 230 30.74 0.19 2.71
CA LEU A 230 29.64 0.09 1.74
C LEU A 230 29.67 1.21 0.68
N MET A 231 30.09 2.41 1.07
CA MET A 231 30.31 3.52 0.12
C MET A 231 31.49 3.21 -0.81
N ALA A 232 32.63 2.77 -0.27
CA ALA A 232 33.83 2.44 -1.06
C ALA A 232 33.57 1.33 -2.08
N ASN A 233 32.68 0.39 -1.75
CA ASN A 233 32.26 -0.69 -2.64
C ASN A 233 31.10 -0.28 -3.60
N GLY A 234 30.66 0.98 -3.57
CA GLY A 234 29.60 1.51 -4.44
C GLY A 234 28.18 0.99 -4.13
N ALA A 235 27.97 0.36 -2.96
CA ALA A 235 26.68 -0.20 -2.60
C ALA A 235 25.60 0.88 -2.37
N ILE A 236 25.99 2.04 -1.86
CA ILE A 236 25.07 3.17 -1.64
C ILE A 236 24.71 3.82 -2.98
N GLU A 237 25.68 4.10 -3.84
CA GLU A 237 25.47 4.71 -5.16
C GLU A 237 24.68 3.80 -6.10
N ALA A 238 24.72 2.49 -5.89
CA ALA A 238 23.94 1.52 -6.67
C ALA A 238 22.43 1.81 -6.58
N TRP A 239 21.93 2.31 -5.46
CA TRP A 239 20.51 2.68 -5.32
C TRP A 239 20.09 3.73 -6.35
N GLY A 240 20.85 4.84 -6.49
CA GLY A 240 20.55 5.88 -7.47
C GLY A 240 20.55 5.35 -8.90
N LYS A 241 21.51 4.49 -9.24
CA LYS A 241 21.59 3.85 -10.57
C LYS A 241 20.37 2.96 -10.85
N VAL A 242 19.97 2.12 -9.90
CA VAL A 242 18.82 1.21 -10.04
C VAL A 242 17.52 2.02 -10.15
N LEU A 243 17.30 3.02 -9.32
CA LEU A 243 16.11 3.86 -9.34
C LEU A 243 15.98 4.62 -10.67
N ASN A 244 17.07 5.19 -11.19
CA ASN A 244 17.08 5.84 -12.51
C ASN A 244 16.78 4.87 -13.65
N MET A 245 17.32 3.65 -13.60
CA MET A 245 17.01 2.60 -14.57
C MET A 245 15.53 2.21 -14.54
N LEU A 246 14.96 2.03 -13.35
CA LEU A 246 13.54 1.69 -13.19
C LEU A 246 12.63 2.83 -13.66
N LYS A 247 12.98 4.08 -13.35
CA LYS A 247 12.27 5.26 -13.85
C LYS A 247 12.24 5.30 -15.37
N ALA A 248 13.40 5.11 -16.04
CA ALA A 248 13.48 5.08 -17.50
C ALA A 248 12.60 3.97 -18.10
N ARG A 249 12.55 2.78 -17.48
CA ARG A 249 11.66 1.69 -17.91
C ARG A 249 10.18 2.04 -17.74
N LEU A 250 9.83 2.68 -16.64
CA LEU A 250 8.46 3.15 -16.37
C LEU A 250 7.99 4.14 -17.42
N GLU A 251 8.84 5.13 -17.77
CA GLU A 251 8.58 6.12 -18.80
C GLU A 251 8.44 5.48 -20.20
N ALA A 252 9.34 4.56 -20.55
CA ALA A 252 9.31 3.84 -21.83
C ALA A 252 8.09 2.92 -22.00
N SER A 253 7.52 2.41 -20.90
CA SER A 253 6.36 1.52 -20.95
C SER A 253 5.04 2.24 -21.23
N GLY A 254 5.01 3.57 -21.20
CA GLY A 254 3.80 4.39 -21.39
C GLY A 254 2.69 4.11 -20.35
N LYS A 255 3.05 3.46 -19.26
CA LYS A 255 2.13 3.08 -18.17
C LYS A 255 2.19 4.08 -17.04
#